data_6b6286c58f0b3489da6ef607beb3d3b6
#
_entry.id   6b6286c58f0b3489da6ef607beb3d3b6
#
_cell.length_a   1.000
_cell.length_b   1.000
_cell.length_c   1.000
_cell.angle_alpha   90.00
_cell.angle_beta   90.00
_cell.angle_gamma   90.00
#
_symmetry.space_group_name_H-M   'P 1'
#
loop_
_entity.id
_entity.type
_entity.pdbx_description
1 polymer ?
#
loop_
_entity_poly.entity_id
_entity_poly.type
_entity_poly.pdbx_seq_one_letter_code
_entity_poly.pdbx_strand_id
1 'polypeptide(L)'
;MTENYDSLNKIKDTNIQNFKNALHNGVVNFKYTKKDGSIREAKGTLNIDIMGDENAPSGTSNMNISDSTIRYFDLNSNGWRSFVTLNLIEWS
;
A
#
# COMPACT_ATOMS: atom_id res chain seq x y z
N MET A 1 15.81 25.62 -8.24
CA MET A 1 14.75 25.53 -7.24
C MET A 1 13.70 24.54 -7.65
N THR A 2 13.23 24.62 -8.91
CA THR A 2 12.31 23.59 -9.41
C THR A 2 12.93 22.21 -9.41
N GLU A 3 14.23 22.11 -9.63
CA GLU A 3 14.90 20.83 -9.64
C GLU A 3 14.82 20.10 -8.31
N ASN A 4 14.98 20.83 -7.20
CA ASN A 4 14.89 20.23 -5.88
C ASN A 4 13.48 19.72 -5.60
N TYR A 5 12.48 20.46 -6.03
CA TYR A 5 11.09 20.05 -5.87
C TYR A 5 10.79 18.78 -6.65
N ASP A 6 11.23 18.74 -7.89
CA ASP A 6 11.02 17.57 -8.73
C ASP A 6 11.74 16.33 -8.19
N SER A 7 12.93 16.54 -7.65
CA SER A 7 13.69 15.43 -7.04
C SER A 7 12.96 14.85 -5.83
N LEU A 8 12.38 15.71 -5.01
CA LEU A 8 11.62 15.25 -3.85
C LEU A 8 10.38 14.46 -4.25
N ASN A 9 9.68 14.91 -5.30
CA ASN A 9 8.53 14.19 -5.82
C ASN A 9 8.94 12.82 -6.37
N LYS A 10 10.04 12.76 -7.09
CA LYS A 10 10.54 11.50 -7.64
C LYS A 10 10.90 10.52 -6.53
N ILE A 11 11.49 11.00 -5.46
CA ILE A 11 11.85 10.15 -4.32
C ILE A 11 10.60 9.58 -3.68
N LYS A 12 9.56 10.38 -3.50
CA LYS A 12 8.29 9.91 -2.95
C LYS A 12 7.63 8.89 -3.87
N ASP A 13 7.59 9.16 -5.16
CA ASP A 13 7.00 8.25 -6.14
C ASP A 13 7.75 6.93 -6.16
N THR A 14 9.07 6.97 -6.12
CA THR A 14 9.90 5.77 -6.10
C THR A 14 9.64 4.96 -4.84
N ASN A 15 9.54 5.61 -3.69
CA ASN A 15 9.26 4.93 -2.44
C ASN A 15 7.91 4.22 -2.47
N ILE A 16 6.89 4.88 -3.00
CA ILE A 16 5.56 4.28 -3.12
C ILE A 16 5.58 3.11 -4.11
N GLN A 17 6.28 3.24 -5.22
CA GLN A 17 6.41 2.14 -6.18
C GLN A 17 7.11 0.94 -5.55
N ASN A 18 8.18 1.19 -4.81
CA ASN A 18 8.89 0.11 -4.12
C ASN A 18 8.00 -0.57 -3.09
N PHE A 19 7.19 0.20 -2.38
CA PHE A 19 6.23 -0.33 -1.43
C PHE A 19 5.19 -1.23 -2.13
N LYS A 20 4.63 -0.77 -3.24
CA LYS A 20 3.67 -1.56 -4.01
C LYS A 20 4.29 -2.86 -4.52
N ASN A 21 5.51 -2.76 -5.03
CA ASN A 21 6.23 -3.95 -5.51
C ASN A 21 6.48 -4.94 -4.38
N ALA A 22 6.84 -4.44 -3.21
CA ALA A 22 7.05 -5.30 -2.05
C ALA A 22 5.76 -6.02 -1.64
N LEU A 23 4.62 -5.34 -1.71
CA LEU A 23 3.33 -5.97 -1.43
C LEU A 23 3.03 -7.10 -2.40
N HIS A 24 3.33 -6.94 -3.68
CA HIS A 24 3.13 -7.98 -4.67
C HIS A 24 4.09 -9.15 -4.50
N ASN A 25 5.28 -8.88 -3.97
CA ASN A 25 6.29 -9.91 -3.79
C ASN A 25 6.13 -10.70 -2.49
N GLY A 26 5.45 -10.14 -1.51
CA GLY A 26 5.34 -10.82 -0.23
C GLY A 26 4.57 -10.01 0.79
N VAL A 27 4.91 -10.23 2.06
CA VAL A 27 4.29 -9.55 3.18
C VAL A 27 5.11 -8.32 3.55
N VAL A 28 4.42 -7.21 3.80
CA VAL A 28 5.06 -5.97 4.19
C VAL A 28 4.49 -5.51 5.52
N ASN A 29 5.35 -5.08 6.42
CA ASN A 29 4.95 -4.43 7.65
C ASN A 29 5.03 -2.92 7.42
N PHE A 30 3.97 -2.20 7.76
CA PHE A 30 3.94 -0.77 7.52
C PHE A 30 3.04 -0.06 8.49
N LYS A 31 3.19 1.25 8.57
CA LYS A 31 2.38 2.12 9.44
C LYS A 31 1.83 3.27 8.62
N TYR A 32 0.59 3.62 8.88
CA TYR A 32 -0.01 4.77 8.24
C TYR A 32 -1.00 5.46 9.17
N THR A 33 -1.30 6.72 8.87
CA THR A 33 -2.28 7.49 9.62
C THR A 33 -3.68 7.20 9.09
N LYS A 34 -4.58 6.82 9.98
CA LYS A 34 -5.97 6.57 9.64
C LYS A 34 -6.74 7.88 9.48
N LYS A 35 -7.97 7.79 8.98
CA LYS A 35 -8.81 8.96 8.77
C LYS A 35 -9.09 9.72 10.07
N ASP A 36 -9.13 9.02 11.19
CA ASP A 36 -9.39 9.65 12.49
C ASP A 36 -8.12 10.24 13.14
N GLY A 37 -6.98 10.15 12.45
CA GLY A 37 -5.72 10.69 12.94
C GLY A 37 -4.86 9.72 13.73
N SER A 38 -5.39 8.55 14.07
CA SER A 38 -4.61 7.54 14.77
C SER A 38 -3.70 6.78 13.81
N ILE A 39 -2.71 6.10 14.37
CA ILE A 39 -1.75 5.34 13.57
C ILE A 39 -2.14 3.87 13.58
N ARG A 40 -2.15 3.25 12.40
CA ARG A 40 -2.35 1.82 12.26
C ARG A 40 -1.03 1.15 11.92
N GLU A 41 -0.71 0.11 12.67
CA GLU A 41 0.37 -0.80 12.30
C GLU A 41 -0.27 -1.95 11.53
N ALA A 42 0.20 -2.16 10.30
CA ALA A 42 -0.41 -3.12 9.39
C ALA A 42 0.58 -4.15 8.92
N LYS A 43 0.05 -5.31 8.59
CA LYS A 43 0.81 -6.39 7.97
C LYS A 43 -0.01 -6.84 6.77
N GLY A 44 0.43 -6.49 5.58
CA GLY A 44 -0.37 -6.67 4.39
C GLY A 44 0.37 -7.27 3.22
N THR A 45 -0.41 -7.69 2.23
CA THR A 45 0.14 -8.25 1.01
C THR A 45 -0.80 -8.02 -0.16
N LEU A 46 -0.23 -8.09 -1.37
CA LEU A 46 -1.00 -8.20 -2.61
C LEU A 46 -0.62 -9.48 -3.36
N ASN A 47 0.08 -10.38 -2.70
CA ASN A 47 0.49 -11.64 -3.30
C ASN A 47 -0.61 -12.68 -3.09
N ILE A 48 -1.19 -13.18 -4.18
CA ILE A 48 -2.30 -14.12 -4.15
C ILE A 48 -1.91 -15.43 -3.47
N ASP A 49 -0.68 -15.86 -3.66
CA ASP A 49 -0.20 -17.10 -3.05
C ASP A 49 -0.19 -17.02 -1.52
N ILE A 50 -0.01 -15.82 -0.98
CA ILE A 50 0.00 -15.62 0.46
C ILE A 50 -1.41 -15.47 1.01
N MET A 51 -2.25 -14.68 0.34
CA MET A 51 -3.62 -14.43 0.82
C MET A 51 -4.57 -15.60 0.54
N GLY A 52 -4.27 -16.42 -0.45
CA GLY A 52 -5.13 -17.51 -0.86
C GLY A 52 -6.11 -17.10 -1.96
N ASP A 53 -6.46 -18.05 -2.83
CA ASP A 53 -7.35 -17.78 -3.96
C ASP A 53 -8.72 -17.30 -3.51
N GLU A 54 -9.19 -17.78 -2.39
CA GLU A 54 -10.50 -17.41 -1.86
C GLU A 54 -10.57 -15.94 -1.45
N ASN A 55 -9.44 -15.34 -1.14
CA ASN A 55 -9.34 -13.93 -0.76
C ASN A 55 -8.94 -13.04 -1.92
N ALA A 56 -8.58 -13.62 -3.05
CA ALA A 56 -8.16 -12.86 -4.21
C ALA A 56 -9.32 -12.00 -4.73
N PRO A 57 -9.01 -10.82 -5.28
CA PRO A 57 -10.08 -9.98 -5.84
C PRO A 57 -10.76 -10.68 -6.99
N SER A 58 -12.10 -10.62 -6.98
CA SER A 58 -12.88 -11.24 -8.04
C SER A 58 -13.10 -10.27 -9.14
N GLY A 59 -12.50 -9.91 -9.96
CA GLY A 59 -12.70 -8.88 -10.98
C GLY A 59 -11.42 -8.16 -11.16
N THR A 60 -10.70 -8.59 -12.08
CA THR A 60 -9.33 -8.15 -12.25
C THR A 60 -9.19 -6.77 -12.80
N SER A 61 -10.23 -6.26 -13.43
CA SER A 61 -10.11 -5.00 -14.14
C SER A 61 -10.39 -3.79 -13.28
N ASN A 62 -10.86 -3.99 -12.07
CA ASN A 62 -11.32 -2.89 -11.25
C ASN A 62 -10.39 -2.48 -10.15
N MET A 63 -9.17 -2.89 -10.29
CA MET A 63 -8.13 -2.44 -9.37
C MET A 63 -7.61 -1.07 -9.78
N ASN A 64 -8.48 -0.24 -10.29
CA ASN A 64 -8.13 1.14 -10.56
C ASN A 64 -8.03 1.89 -9.26
N ILE A 65 -6.98 1.56 -8.61
CA ILE A 65 -6.57 2.30 -7.45
C ILE A 65 -5.96 3.55 -8.01
N SER A 66 -6.50 4.70 -7.65
CA SER A 66 -5.85 5.95 -8.01
C SER A 66 -4.45 5.93 -7.40
N ASP A 67 -3.54 6.68 -7.98
CA ASP A 67 -2.18 6.74 -7.47
C ASP A 67 -2.12 7.21 -6.03
N SER A 68 -3.20 7.80 -5.54
CA SER A 68 -3.25 8.33 -4.17
C SER A 68 -3.79 7.34 -3.14
N THR A 69 -4.26 6.16 -3.57
CA THR A 69 -4.86 5.18 -2.65
C THR A 69 -4.30 3.80 -2.93
N ILE A 70 -3.96 3.07 -1.88
CA ILE A 70 -3.48 1.70 -1.99
C ILE A 70 -4.46 0.77 -1.27
N ARG A 71 -4.84 -0.31 -1.95
CA ARG A 71 -5.57 -1.41 -1.33
C ARG A 71 -4.59 -2.52 -1.01
N TYR A 72 -4.83 -3.18 0.11
CA TYR A 72 -4.01 -4.31 0.51
C TYR A 72 -4.86 -5.31 1.28
N PHE A 73 -4.42 -6.57 1.29
CA PHE A 73 -5.06 -7.58 2.11
C PHE A 73 -4.38 -7.58 3.48
N ASP A 74 -5.14 -7.27 4.53
CA ASP A 74 -4.64 -7.19 5.89
C ASP A 74 -4.63 -8.57 6.51
N LEU A 75 -3.44 -9.09 6.79
CA LEU A 75 -3.28 -10.43 7.34
C LEU A 75 -3.69 -10.51 8.81
N ASN A 76 -3.67 -9.40 9.51
CA ASN A 76 -4.10 -9.37 10.92
C ASN A 76 -5.60 -9.49 11.07
N SER A 77 -6.36 -8.85 10.18
CA SER A 77 -7.82 -8.89 10.22
C SER A 77 -8.42 -9.85 9.20
N ASN A 78 -7.58 -10.38 8.33
CA ASN A 78 -7.98 -11.31 7.28
C ASN A 78 -9.03 -10.67 6.35
N GLY A 79 -8.79 -9.44 5.95
CA GLY A 79 -9.70 -8.70 5.10
C GLY A 79 -9.03 -7.58 4.33
N TRP A 80 -9.74 -7.04 3.36
CA TRP A 80 -9.23 -5.97 2.52
C TRP A 80 -9.35 -4.62 3.20
N ARG A 81 -8.32 -3.80 3.07
CA ARG A 81 -8.28 -2.43 3.57
C ARG A 81 -7.64 -1.52 2.54
N SER A 82 -7.81 -0.23 2.73
CA SER A 82 -7.16 0.76 1.88
C SER A 82 -6.74 1.97 2.69
N PHE A 83 -5.77 2.71 2.17
CA PHE A 83 -5.35 3.95 2.80
C PHE A 83 -4.78 4.90 1.74
N VAL A 84 -4.68 6.17 2.11
CA VAL A 84 -4.13 7.21 1.24
C VAL A 84 -2.61 7.16 1.31
N THR A 85 -1.96 7.13 0.16
CA THR A 85 -0.50 6.98 0.10
C THR A 85 0.26 8.07 0.85
N LEU A 86 -0.29 9.29 0.88
CA LEU A 86 0.32 10.39 1.62
C LEU A 86 0.38 10.13 3.12
N ASN A 87 -0.46 9.23 3.60
CA ASN A 87 -0.52 8.90 5.03
C ASN A 87 0.45 7.81 5.43
N LEU A 88 1.18 7.24 4.49
CA LEU A 88 2.18 6.21 4.79
C LEU A 88 3.32 6.82 5.61
N ILE A 89 3.60 6.20 6.76
CA ILE A 89 4.63 6.68 7.66
C ILE A 89 5.95 5.97 7.41
N GLU A 90 5.91 4.64 7.42
CA GLU A 90 7.09 3.82 7.18
C GLU A 90 6.68 2.42 6.77
N TRP A 91 7.61 1.68 6.17
CA TRP A 91 7.37 0.30 5.79
C TRP A 91 8.67 -0.49 5.73
N SER A 92 8.55 -1.79 5.83
CA SER A 92 9.71 -2.67 5.73
C SER A 92 9.34 -4.08 5.27
#